data_8485a20ebb5ec5672db24f12cca77248
#
_entry.id   8485a20ebb5ec5672db24f12cca77248
#
_cell.length_a   1.000
_cell.length_b   1.000
_cell.length_c   1.000
_cell.angle_alpha   90.00
_cell.angle_beta   90.00
_cell.angle_gamma   90.00
#
_symmetry.space_group_name_H-M   'P 1'
#
loop_
_entity.id
_entity.type
_entity.pdbx_description
1 polymer ?
#
loop_
_entity_poly.entity_id
_entity_poly.type
_entity_poly.pdbx_seq_one_letter_code
_entity_poly.pdbx_strand_id
1 'polypeptide(L)'
;QPEKFVNRLYAMGLNRKVGIDIVGEAEPYIKYPTDKSWSGTSLRWMSFGYELQVTPLQVLAFYNALANDGKKMKPRIVKEIREGSRVIERFEPEVAMNKICSKQTLAYMRQMMEGVVENGTAKNLKNAACKIAGKTGTAKVAAGKKGYKAEPKYRASFVGYFPADKPLYSCIVVVDNPSTSVGYYGNVVSGNVFREIADKVYSMASLMRHDEQEEEIDRTLPISQNGLKDDFLAIYDELGIDVTDEAGNADWVMTSRDKEGKEFELKARSVDFSVVPNVKGMGLRDALYLLENSGLKVGVSGAGTVSSQSLTPGQRVQKGSYVGIVLK
;
A
#
# COMPACT_ATOMS: atom_id res chain seq x y z
N GLN A 1 16.34 -40.93 -7.53
CA GLN A 1 15.97 -41.67 -6.31
C GLN A 1 14.57 -41.21 -5.87
N PRO A 2 13.53 -42.00 -6.14
CA PRO A 2 12.14 -41.62 -5.88
C PRO A 2 11.87 -41.31 -4.40
N GLU A 3 12.34 -42.15 -3.51
CA GLU A 3 12.18 -41.97 -2.05
C GLU A 3 12.76 -40.65 -1.56
N LYS A 4 13.95 -40.30 -2.05
CA LYS A 4 14.61 -39.03 -1.68
C LYS A 4 13.78 -37.83 -2.09
N PHE A 5 13.14 -37.86 -3.26
CA PHE A 5 12.24 -36.85 -3.73
C PHE A 5 11.00 -36.72 -2.86
N VAL A 6 10.30 -37.85 -2.60
CA VAL A 6 9.07 -37.85 -1.82
C VAL A 6 9.34 -37.44 -0.37
N ASN A 7 10.42 -37.97 0.25
CA ASN A 7 10.83 -37.60 1.60
C ASN A 7 11.13 -36.07 1.70
N ARG A 8 11.63 -35.45 0.62
CA ARG A 8 11.82 -34.01 0.59
C ARG A 8 10.50 -33.25 0.61
N LEU A 9 9.48 -33.70 -0.13
CA LEU A 9 8.12 -33.13 -0.08
C LEU A 9 7.51 -33.26 1.32
N TYR A 10 7.73 -34.44 1.97
CA TYR A 10 7.28 -34.67 3.36
C TYR A 10 8.00 -33.72 4.34
N ALA A 11 9.30 -33.56 4.19
CA ALA A 11 10.09 -32.65 5.01
C ALA A 11 9.67 -31.17 4.87
N MET A 12 9.03 -30.80 3.76
CA MET A 12 8.42 -29.48 3.56
C MET A 12 6.99 -29.39 4.12
N GLY A 13 6.48 -30.47 4.72
CA GLY A 13 5.13 -30.52 5.33
C GLY A 13 3.99 -30.47 4.31
N LEU A 14 4.21 -31.01 3.08
CA LEU A 14 3.17 -31.10 2.05
C LEU A 14 2.25 -32.30 2.22
N ASN A 15 2.64 -33.29 3.04
CA ASN A 15 1.88 -34.47 3.36
C ASN A 15 1.01 -34.36 4.63
N ARG A 16 0.77 -33.13 5.10
CA ARG A 16 -0.01 -32.88 6.33
C ARG A 16 -0.99 -31.72 6.07
N LYS A 17 -2.10 -31.74 6.80
CA LYS A 17 -3.01 -30.59 6.86
C LYS A 17 -2.27 -29.34 7.31
N VAL A 18 -2.73 -28.18 6.88
CA VAL A 18 -2.19 -26.90 7.38
C VAL A 18 -2.73 -26.54 8.76
N GLY A 19 -3.83 -27.20 9.19
CA GLY A 19 -4.41 -27.03 10.52
C GLY A 19 -5.21 -25.73 10.66
N ILE A 20 -5.96 -25.36 9.62
CA ILE A 20 -6.89 -24.22 9.70
C ILE A 20 -8.07 -24.58 10.60
N ASP A 21 -8.55 -23.60 11.37
CA ASP A 21 -9.61 -23.78 12.35
C ASP A 21 -11.03 -23.82 11.69
N ILE A 22 -11.14 -24.54 10.54
CA ILE A 22 -12.40 -24.79 9.84
C ILE A 22 -12.54 -26.30 9.61
N VAL A 23 -13.74 -26.80 9.83
CA VAL A 23 -14.08 -28.20 9.55
C VAL A 23 -14.05 -28.46 8.04
N GLY A 24 -13.50 -29.61 7.64
CA GLY A 24 -13.52 -30.07 6.24
C GLY A 24 -12.21 -29.88 5.48
N GLU A 25 -11.10 -29.55 6.15
CA GLU A 25 -9.80 -29.60 5.50
C GLU A 25 -9.47 -31.02 5.05
N ALA A 26 -9.28 -31.18 3.72
CA ALA A 26 -8.97 -32.48 3.12
C ALA A 26 -7.56 -32.96 3.47
N GLU A 27 -7.40 -34.28 3.68
CA GLU A 27 -6.07 -34.88 3.82
C GLU A 27 -5.30 -34.82 2.50
N PRO A 28 -4.05 -34.35 2.50
CA PRO A 28 -3.20 -34.44 1.32
C PRO A 28 -2.79 -35.90 1.06
N TYR A 29 -2.66 -36.25 -0.19
CA TYR A 29 -2.09 -37.52 -0.59
C TYR A 29 -0.92 -37.30 -1.53
N ILE A 30 0.24 -37.77 -1.12
CA ILE A 30 1.46 -37.81 -1.93
C ILE A 30 1.89 -39.27 -2.04
N LYS A 31 1.80 -39.82 -3.23
CA LYS A 31 2.13 -41.19 -3.52
C LYS A 31 3.57 -41.53 -3.09
N TYR A 32 3.76 -42.64 -2.43
CA TYR A 32 5.07 -43.10 -1.96
C TYR A 32 5.59 -44.28 -2.77
N PRO A 33 6.92 -44.47 -2.96
CA PRO A 33 7.49 -45.56 -3.78
C PRO A 33 7.08 -46.99 -3.38
N THR A 34 6.67 -47.19 -2.13
CA THR A 34 6.16 -48.50 -1.66
C THR A 34 4.66 -48.71 -1.91
N ASP A 35 3.95 -47.68 -2.40
CA ASP A 35 2.51 -47.81 -2.67
C ASP A 35 2.28 -48.75 -3.84
N LYS A 36 1.28 -49.62 -3.74
CA LYS A 36 0.91 -50.57 -4.81
C LYS A 36 0.63 -49.88 -6.16
N SER A 37 0.22 -48.65 -6.12
CA SER A 37 -0.07 -47.82 -7.30
C SER A 37 1.17 -47.12 -7.89
N TRP A 38 2.35 -47.25 -7.28
CA TRP A 38 3.59 -46.70 -7.81
C TRP A 38 3.98 -47.36 -9.12
N SER A 39 4.39 -46.57 -10.09
CA SER A 39 4.81 -47.05 -11.41
C SER A 39 6.17 -46.43 -11.82
N GLY A 40 6.79 -46.96 -12.87
CA GLY A 40 8.03 -46.45 -13.41
C GLY A 40 7.95 -45.00 -13.93
N THR A 41 6.74 -44.50 -14.13
CA THR A 41 6.46 -43.11 -14.56
C THR A 41 6.10 -42.15 -13.41
N SER A 42 5.79 -42.69 -12.22
CA SER A 42 5.28 -41.87 -11.10
C SER A 42 6.20 -40.70 -10.74
N LEU A 43 7.51 -40.94 -10.61
CA LEU A 43 8.43 -39.84 -10.29
C LEU A 43 8.43 -38.74 -11.36
N ARG A 44 8.32 -39.11 -12.63
CA ARG A 44 8.23 -38.12 -13.73
C ARG A 44 6.95 -37.30 -13.65
N TRP A 45 5.83 -37.95 -13.39
CA TRP A 45 4.54 -37.28 -13.21
C TRP A 45 4.55 -36.34 -12.01
N MET A 46 5.12 -36.79 -10.88
CA MET A 46 5.24 -35.94 -9.68
C MET A 46 6.10 -34.71 -9.89
N SER A 47 7.14 -34.77 -10.74
CA SER A 47 8.05 -33.66 -10.96
C SER A 47 7.40 -32.40 -11.54
N PHE A 48 6.24 -32.53 -12.16
CA PHE A 48 5.44 -31.40 -12.67
C PHE A 48 4.02 -31.35 -12.10
N GLY A 49 3.78 -32.05 -10.96
CA GLY A 49 2.61 -31.83 -10.09
C GLY A 49 1.47 -32.82 -10.25
N TYR A 50 1.60 -33.90 -11.05
CA TYR A 50 0.64 -35.00 -11.05
C TYR A 50 0.97 -36.01 -9.96
N GLU A 51 0.03 -36.93 -9.67
CA GLU A 51 0.13 -37.92 -8.59
C GLU A 51 0.36 -37.32 -7.18
N LEU A 52 0.02 -36.02 -7.03
CA LEU A 52 -0.02 -35.28 -5.79
C LEU A 52 -1.45 -34.75 -5.61
N GLN A 53 -2.03 -34.96 -4.45
CA GLN A 53 -3.32 -34.34 -4.09
C GLN A 53 -3.11 -33.46 -2.88
N VAL A 54 -3.11 -32.15 -3.14
CA VAL A 54 -2.95 -31.11 -2.13
C VAL A 54 -4.04 -30.05 -2.32
N THR A 55 -4.50 -29.47 -1.25
CA THR A 55 -5.51 -28.41 -1.32
C THR A 55 -4.88 -27.10 -1.82
N PRO A 56 -5.67 -26.20 -2.42
CA PRO A 56 -5.19 -24.85 -2.74
C PRO A 56 -4.59 -24.14 -1.53
N LEU A 57 -5.16 -24.33 -0.34
CA LEU A 57 -4.64 -23.73 0.89
C LEU A 57 -3.25 -24.27 1.28
N GLN A 58 -3.00 -25.58 1.08
CA GLN A 58 -1.67 -26.16 1.31
C GLN A 58 -0.62 -25.59 0.34
N VAL A 59 -1.01 -25.41 -0.93
CA VAL A 59 -0.16 -24.77 -1.94
C VAL A 59 0.11 -23.31 -1.54
N LEU A 60 -0.93 -22.55 -1.17
CA LEU A 60 -0.78 -21.16 -0.72
C LEU A 60 0.13 -21.07 0.51
N ALA A 61 -0.04 -21.93 1.52
CA ALA A 61 0.80 -21.94 2.71
C ALA A 61 2.29 -22.24 2.39
N PHE A 62 2.55 -23.07 1.38
CA PHE A 62 3.91 -23.31 0.90
C PHE A 62 4.52 -22.09 0.23
N TYR A 63 3.78 -21.42 -0.67
CA TYR A 63 4.25 -20.18 -1.32
C TYR A 63 4.36 -19.01 -0.34
N ASN A 64 3.46 -18.95 0.65
CA ASN A 64 3.60 -18.01 1.76
C ASN A 64 4.90 -18.23 2.53
N ALA A 65 5.28 -19.49 2.79
CA ALA A 65 6.56 -19.78 3.45
C ALA A 65 7.78 -19.33 2.61
N LEU A 66 7.72 -19.41 1.27
CA LEU A 66 8.77 -18.85 0.40
C LEU A 66 8.84 -17.33 0.52
N ALA A 67 7.70 -16.67 0.61
CA ALA A 67 7.62 -15.22 0.83
C ALA A 67 8.09 -14.81 2.23
N ASN A 68 7.85 -15.65 3.25
CA ASN A 68 8.13 -15.40 4.66
C ASN A 68 9.43 -16.05 5.15
N ASP A 69 10.54 -15.83 4.45
CA ASP A 69 11.90 -16.29 4.80
C ASP A 69 12.03 -17.79 5.11
N GLY A 70 11.18 -18.60 4.47
CA GLY A 70 11.14 -20.04 4.65
C GLY A 70 10.37 -20.50 5.88
N LYS A 71 9.75 -19.61 6.65
CA LYS A 71 8.88 -19.93 7.79
C LYS A 71 7.47 -20.22 7.32
N LYS A 72 6.99 -21.45 7.56
CA LYS A 72 5.60 -21.82 7.28
C LYS A 72 4.74 -21.47 8.48
N MET A 73 3.75 -20.62 8.27
CA MET A 73 2.79 -20.22 9.30
C MET A 73 1.57 -21.14 9.29
N LYS A 74 0.94 -21.32 10.45
CA LYS A 74 -0.39 -21.91 10.54
C LYS A 74 -1.41 -20.85 10.08
N PRO A 75 -2.24 -21.13 9.07
CA PRO A 75 -3.29 -20.19 8.68
C PRO A 75 -4.30 -20.01 9.82
N ARG A 76 -4.69 -18.77 10.07
CA ARG A 76 -5.76 -18.43 11.00
C ARG A 76 -6.78 -17.54 10.32
N ILE A 77 -8.04 -17.66 10.68
CA ILE A 77 -9.14 -16.86 10.15
C ILE A 77 -9.57 -15.82 11.18
N VAL A 78 -9.59 -16.23 12.46
CA VAL A 78 -9.96 -15.35 13.57
C VAL A 78 -8.70 -14.66 14.10
N LYS A 79 -8.71 -13.33 14.12
CA LYS A 79 -7.65 -12.51 14.71
C LYS A 79 -7.91 -12.28 16.20
N GLU A 80 -9.14 -11.97 16.54
CA GLU A 80 -9.55 -11.68 17.91
C GLU A 80 -11.06 -11.84 18.09
N ILE A 81 -11.48 -12.07 19.34
CA ILE A 81 -12.88 -12.08 19.78
C ILE A 81 -13.09 -10.81 20.60
N ARG A 82 -14.15 -10.07 20.29
CA ARG A 82 -14.49 -8.79 20.98
C ARG A 82 -15.91 -8.83 21.54
N GLU A 83 -16.08 -8.15 22.65
CA GLU A 83 -17.38 -7.77 23.20
C GLU A 83 -17.45 -6.23 23.22
N GLY A 84 -18.17 -5.66 22.28
CA GLY A 84 -18.12 -4.21 22.01
C GLY A 84 -16.71 -3.75 21.62
N SER A 85 -16.14 -2.81 22.35
CA SER A 85 -14.76 -2.32 22.16
C SER A 85 -13.70 -3.15 22.89
N ARG A 86 -14.12 -4.03 23.84
CA ARG A 86 -13.20 -4.83 24.65
C ARG A 86 -12.74 -6.08 23.90
N VAL A 87 -11.42 -6.29 23.77
CA VAL A 87 -10.85 -7.54 23.28
C VAL A 87 -10.92 -8.58 24.41
N ILE A 88 -11.64 -9.69 24.17
CA ILE A 88 -11.74 -10.83 25.10
C ILE A 88 -10.57 -11.78 24.90
N GLU A 89 -10.27 -12.10 23.64
CA GLU A 89 -9.21 -13.05 23.28
C GLU A 89 -8.55 -12.59 21.97
N ARG A 90 -7.22 -12.73 21.90
CA ARG A 90 -6.42 -12.45 20.70
C ARG A 90 -5.61 -13.68 20.34
N PHE A 91 -5.70 -14.07 19.08
CA PHE A 91 -4.94 -15.21 18.55
C PHE A 91 -3.66 -14.71 17.90
N GLU A 92 -2.51 -15.07 18.45
CA GLU A 92 -1.23 -14.69 17.90
C GLU A 92 -0.82 -15.58 16.70
N PRO A 93 0.04 -15.09 15.77
CA PRO A 93 0.54 -15.90 14.67
C PRO A 93 1.36 -17.09 15.16
N GLU A 94 1.01 -18.31 14.70
CA GLU A 94 1.69 -19.54 15.05
C GLU A 94 2.61 -20.01 13.92
N VAL A 95 3.87 -20.34 14.25
CA VAL A 95 4.84 -20.89 13.31
C VAL A 95 4.69 -22.41 13.28
N ALA A 96 4.15 -22.95 12.18
CA ALA A 96 4.04 -24.41 11.99
C ALA A 96 5.39 -25.06 11.65
N MET A 97 6.29 -24.35 10.96
CA MET A 97 7.63 -24.85 10.63
C MET A 97 8.60 -23.69 10.45
N ASN A 98 9.71 -23.72 11.18
CA ASN A 98 10.70 -22.63 11.16
C ASN A 98 11.50 -22.54 9.85
N LYS A 99 11.58 -23.63 9.08
CA LYS A 99 12.43 -23.66 7.88
C LYS A 99 12.00 -24.76 6.92
N ILE A 100 11.55 -24.38 5.72
CA ILE A 100 11.20 -25.35 4.65
C ILE A 100 12.39 -25.71 3.76
N CYS A 101 13.41 -24.86 3.64
CA CYS A 101 14.60 -25.07 2.82
C CYS A 101 15.78 -24.24 3.31
N SER A 102 16.97 -24.37 2.68
CA SER A 102 18.13 -23.52 2.97
C SER A 102 17.92 -22.08 2.49
N LYS A 103 18.63 -21.13 3.08
CA LYS A 103 18.60 -19.71 2.64
C LYS A 103 18.99 -19.57 1.17
N GLN A 104 20.00 -20.32 0.73
CA GLN A 104 20.44 -20.33 -0.67
C GLN A 104 19.34 -20.86 -1.62
N THR A 105 18.70 -21.98 -1.28
CA THR A 105 17.56 -22.51 -2.05
C THR A 105 16.41 -21.52 -2.10
N LEU A 106 16.11 -20.86 -0.98
CA LEU A 106 15.06 -19.82 -0.90
C LEU A 106 15.34 -18.66 -1.85
N ALA A 107 16.58 -18.16 -1.88
CA ALA A 107 16.99 -17.08 -2.79
C ALA A 107 16.78 -17.47 -4.25
N TYR A 108 17.24 -18.67 -4.64
CA TYR A 108 17.01 -19.18 -6.00
C TYR A 108 15.53 -19.35 -6.34
N MET A 109 14.72 -19.84 -5.40
CA MET A 109 13.27 -20.00 -5.62
C MET A 109 12.60 -18.65 -5.84
N ARG A 110 12.91 -17.64 -5.04
CA ARG A 110 12.39 -16.28 -5.20
C ARG A 110 12.77 -15.70 -6.57
N GLN A 111 14.04 -15.79 -6.94
CA GLN A 111 14.51 -15.33 -8.25
C GLN A 111 13.79 -16.03 -9.42
N MET A 112 13.59 -17.36 -9.32
CA MET A 112 12.85 -18.11 -10.34
C MET A 112 11.37 -17.69 -10.41
N MET A 113 10.71 -17.42 -9.27
CA MET A 113 9.30 -17.00 -9.26
C MET A 113 9.12 -15.56 -9.79
N GLU A 114 10.05 -14.66 -9.51
CA GLU A 114 10.10 -13.35 -10.15
C GLU A 114 10.32 -13.49 -11.66
N GLY A 115 11.24 -14.35 -12.07
CA GLY A 115 11.53 -14.64 -13.48
C GLY A 115 10.33 -15.18 -14.26
N VAL A 116 9.39 -15.88 -13.62
CA VAL A 116 8.12 -16.34 -14.25
C VAL A 116 7.29 -15.15 -14.73
N VAL A 117 7.26 -14.06 -13.99
CA VAL A 117 6.52 -12.84 -14.33
C VAL A 117 7.35 -11.96 -15.25
N GLU A 118 8.65 -11.79 -14.99
CA GLU A 118 9.50 -10.92 -15.81
C GLU A 118 9.72 -11.45 -17.22
N ASN A 119 10.04 -12.74 -17.35
CA ASN A 119 10.49 -13.35 -18.60
C ASN A 119 9.79 -14.66 -18.96
N GLY A 120 8.97 -15.20 -18.04
CA GLY A 120 8.40 -16.54 -18.14
C GLY A 120 6.94 -16.58 -18.61
N THR A 121 6.23 -17.59 -18.12
CA THR A 121 4.85 -17.92 -18.52
C THR A 121 3.80 -16.92 -18.05
N ALA A 122 4.14 -15.97 -17.18
CA ALA A 122 3.21 -14.98 -16.63
C ALA A 122 3.60 -13.53 -16.96
N LYS A 123 4.22 -13.28 -18.12
CA LYS A 123 4.60 -11.93 -18.57
C LYS A 123 3.46 -10.93 -18.63
N ASN A 124 2.22 -11.39 -18.79
CA ASN A 124 1.04 -10.54 -18.78
C ASN A 124 0.77 -9.87 -17.41
N LEU A 125 1.45 -10.33 -16.33
CA LEU A 125 1.36 -9.72 -15.00
C LEU A 125 2.45 -8.68 -14.73
N LYS A 126 3.41 -8.51 -15.65
CA LYS A 126 4.59 -7.63 -15.45
C LYS A 126 4.24 -6.17 -15.15
N ASN A 127 3.16 -5.67 -15.76
CA ASN A 127 2.71 -4.28 -15.61
C ASN A 127 1.70 -4.09 -14.47
N ALA A 128 1.78 -4.87 -13.39
CA ALA A 128 1.01 -4.67 -12.18
C ALA A 128 1.50 -3.45 -11.39
N ALA A 129 0.67 -2.93 -10.46
CA ALA A 129 1.00 -1.79 -9.60
C ALA A 129 2.23 -2.05 -8.68
N CYS A 130 2.55 -3.33 -8.43
CA CYS A 130 3.75 -3.75 -7.73
C CYS A 130 4.36 -4.99 -8.39
N LYS A 131 5.62 -5.29 -8.08
CA LYS A 131 6.25 -6.52 -8.58
C LYS A 131 5.56 -7.75 -8.01
N ILE A 132 5.25 -8.70 -8.89
CA ILE A 132 4.63 -9.98 -8.52
C ILE A 132 5.67 -11.10 -8.72
N ALA A 133 5.71 -12.03 -7.78
CA ALA A 133 6.43 -13.29 -7.90
C ALA A 133 5.46 -14.46 -7.76
N GLY A 134 5.56 -15.48 -8.62
CA GLY A 134 4.62 -16.59 -8.55
C GLY A 134 4.82 -17.66 -9.61
N LYS A 135 3.85 -18.56 -9.74
CA LYS A 135 3.87 -19.68 -10.67
C LYS A 135 2.48 -19.98 -11.22
N THR A 136 2.42 -20.18 -12.51
CA THR A 136 1.25 -20.67 -13.23
C THR A 136 1.09 -22.18 -13.05
N GLY A 137 -0.13 -22.66 -12.96
CA GLY A 137 -0.49 -24.06 -13.06
C GLY A 137 -1.58 -24.26 -14.11
N THR A 138 -1.44 -25.32 -14.91
CA THR A 138 -2.47 -25.74 -15.87
C THR A 138 -2.49 -27.27 -15.87
N ALA A 139 -3.44 -27.84 -15.14
CA ALA A 139 -3.59 -29.28 -15.02
C ALA A 139 -4.77 -29.76 -15.86
N LYS A 140 -4.58 -30.84 -16.60
CA LYS A 140 -5.66 -31.57 -17.24
C LYS A 140 -6.31 -32.48 -16.20
N VAL A 141 -7.63 -32.38 -16.04
CA VAL A 141 -8.39 -33.15 -15.05
C VAL A 141 -8.98 -34.41 -15.71
N ALA A 142 -8.78 -35.54 -15.11
CA ALA A 142 -9.40 -36.80 -15.55
C ALA A 142 -10.91 -36.78 -15.27
N ALA A 143 -11.72 -37.13 -16.25
CA ALA A 143 -13.17 -37.14 -16.14
C ALA A 143 -13.71 -38.58 -15.94
N GLY A 144 -14.07 -38.93 -14.71
CA GLY A 144 -14.72 -40.19 -14.35
C GLY A 144 -14.01 -41.43 -14.89
N LYS A 145 -14.78 -42.45 -15.30
CA LYS A 145 -14.26 -43.73 -15.82
C LYS A 145 -13.50 -43.61 -17.16
N LYS A 146 -13.72 -42.54 -17.94
CA LYS A 146 -13.03 -42.31 -19.22
C LYS A 146 -11.63 -41.68 -19.05
N GLY A 147 -11.29 -41.25 -17.81
CA GLY A 147 -10.00 -40.65 -17.51
C GLY A 147 -9.68 -39.44 -18.40
N TYR A 148 -8.44 -39.38 -18.91
CA TYR A 148 -7.98 -38.33 -19.82
C TYR A 148 -8.46 -38.48 -21.28
N LYS A 149 -9.19 -39.52 -21.62
CA LYS A 149 -9.79 -39.78 -22.96
C LYS A 149 -11.14 -39.05 -23.15
N ALA A 150 -11.72 -38.55 -22.07
CA ALA A 150 -12.92 -37.70 -22.14
C ALA A 150 -12.59 -36.33 -22.71
N GLU A 151 -13.63 -35.52 -22.95
CA GLU A 151 -13.49 -34.14 -23.29
C GLU A 151 -12.58 -33.43 -22.29
N PRO A 152 -11.55 -32.71 -22.75
CA PRO A 152 -10.51 -32.17 -21.87
C PRO A 152 -11.07 -31.13 -20.92
N LYS A 153 -11.01 -31.40 -19.63
CA LYS A 153 -11.26 -30.44 -18.55
C LYS A 153 -9.95 -29.99 -17.97
N TYR A 154 -9.86 -28.71 -17.68
CA TYR A 154 -8.67 -28.10 -17.16
C TYR A 154 -8.91 -27.46 -15.79
N ARG A 155 -7.87 -27.42 -14.98
CA ARG A 155 -7.78 -26.60 -13.78
C ARG A 155 -6.64 -25.60 -14.00
N ALA A 156 -7.01 -24.34 -14.09
CA ALA A 156 -6.06 -23.24 -14.22
C ALA A 156 -5.76 -22.65 -12.86
N SER A 157 -4.51 -22.32 -12.58
CA SER A 157 -4.15 -21.69 -11.31
C SER A 157 -3.00 -20.71 -11.47
N PHE A 158 -2.97 -19.71 -10.59
CA PHE A 158 -1.80 -18.89 -10.33
C PHE A 158 -1.66 -18.71 -8.83
N VAL A 159 -0.47 -18.94 -8.31
CA VAL A 159 -0.13 -18.76 -6.90
C VAL A 159 1.13 -17.91 -6.81
N GLY A 160 1.15 -16.97 -5.86
CA GLY A 160 2.29 -16.08 -5.71
C GLY A 160 2.16 -15.16 -4.51
N TYR A 161 3.04 -14.18 -4.47
CA TYR A 161 3.07 -13.15 -3.45
C TYR A 161 3.45 -11.78 -4.05
N PHE A 162 3.11 -10.73 -3.35
CA PHE A 162 3.38 -9.35 -3.72
C PHE A 162 3.47 -8.43 -2.50
N PRO A 163 4.25 -7.30 -2.57
CA PRO A 163 5.30 -7.04 -3.54
C PRO A 163 6.39 -8.12 -3.51
N ALA A 164 7.06 -8.39 -4.65
CA ALA A 164 8.05 -9.48 -4.72
C ALA A 164 9.32 -9.18 -3.93
N ASP A 165 9.74 -7.92 -3.89
CA ASP A 165 10.92 -7.41 -3.18
C ASP A 165 10.74 -7.36 -1.66
N LYS A 166 9.54 -7.00 -1.20
CA LYS A 166 9.17 -6.96 0.22
C LYS A 166 7.80 -7.61 0.42
N PRO A 167 7.71 -8.94 0.45
CA PRO A 167 6.45 -9.66 0.47
C PRO A 167 5.56 -9.31 1.66
N LEU A 168 4.32 -8.93 1.38
CA LEU A 168 3.30 -8.58 2.36
C LEU A 168 2.09 -9.48 2.27
N TYR A 169 1.75 -9.88 1.04
CA TYR A 169 0.56 -10.68 0.74
C TYR A 169 0.93 -11.87 -0.12
N SER A 170 0.27 -13.00 0.13
CA SER A 170 0.28 -14.16 -0.75
C SER A 170 -1.14 -14.49 -1.16
N CYS A 171 -1.32 -14.90 -2.41
CA CYS A 171 -2.62 -15.21 -2.98
C CYS A 171 -2.54 -16.43 -3.88
N ILE A 172 -3.62 -17.19 -3.98
CA ILE A 172 -3.83 -18.24 -4.97
C ILE A 172 -5.18 -18.05 -5.64
N VAL A 173 -5.19 -18.12 -6.96
CA VAL A 173 -6.41 -18.15 -7.76
C VAL A 173 -6.49 -19.47 -8.49
N VAL A 174 -7.59 -20.18 -8.32
CA VAL A 174 -7.86 -21.46 -8.98
C VAL A 174 -9.17 -21.34 -9.72
N VAL A 175 -9.16 -21.68 -11.01
CA VAL A 175 -10.37 -21.73 -11.86
C VAL A 175 -10.53 -23.15 -12.37
N ASP A 176 -11.61 -23.79 -11.95
CA ASP A 176 -11.95 -25.14 -12.39
C ASP A 176 -12.78 -25.07 -13.69
N ASN A 177 -12.38 -25.89 -14.65
CA ASN A 177 -13.06 -26.07 -15.93
C ASN A 177 -13.33 -24.74 -16.66
N PRO A 178 -12.27 -23.91 -16.89
CA PRO A 178 -12.43 -22.67 -17.68
C PRO A 178 -12.88 -22.97 -19.09
N SER A 179 -13.60 -22.02 -19.70
CA SER A 179 -14.00 -22.16 -21.10
C SER A 179 -12.76 -22.16 -22.03
N THR A 180 -12.66 -23.17 -22.87
CA THR A 180 -11.55 -23.29 -23.84
C THR A 180 -11.61 -22.24 -24.95
N SER A 181 -12.77 -21.59 -25.17
CA SER A 181 -12.95 -20.51 -26.16
C SER A 181 -12.20 -19.21 -25.81
N VAL A 182 -12.02 -18.94 -24.52
CA VAL A 182 -11.30 -17.75 -24.02
C VAL A 182 -9.84 -18.08 -23.68
N GLY A 183 -9.56 -19.35 -23.40
CA GLY A 183 -8.26 -19.85 -22.98
C GLY A 183 -8.35 -20.61 -21.65
N TYR A 184 -7.45 -21.57 -21.46
CA TYR A 184 -7.42 -22.42 -20.26
C TYR A 184 -6.08 -22.40 -19.53
N TYR A 185 -5.16 -21.54 -19.98
CA TYR A 185 -3.85 -21.44 -19.35
C TYR A 185 -3.92 -20.62 -18.05
N GLY A 186 -3.16 -21.04 -17.04
CA GLY A 186 -3.15 -20.41 -15.72
C GLY A 186 -2.81 -18.93 -15.73
N ASN A 187 -1.92 -18.47 -16.62
CA ASN A 187 -1.59 -17.05 -16.76
C ASN A 187 -2.74 -16.22 -17.33
N VAL A 188 -3.53 -16.78 -18.24
CA VAL A 188 -4.65 -16.07 -18.90
C VAL A 188 -5.85 -15.99 -17.96
N VAL A 189 -6.26 -17.14 -17.40
CA VAL A 189 -7.50 -17.24 -16.63
C VAL A 189 -7.28 -16.80 -15.18
N SER A 190 -6.32 -17.40 -14.51
CA SER A 190 -6.10 -17.14 -13.07
C SER A 190 -5.14 -15.99 -12.82
N GLY A 191 -4.14 -15.79 -13.71
CA GLY A 191 -3.15 -14.73 -13.56
C GLY A 191 -3.75 -13.33 -13.66
N ASN A 192 -4.66 -13.07 -14.59
CA ASN A 192 -5.31 -11.78 -14.72
C ASN A 192 -6.12 -11.43 -13.46
N VAL A 193 -6.89 -12.39 -12.92
CA VAL A 193 -7.62 -12.19 -11.66
C VAL A 193 -6.65 -11.95 -10.50
N PHE A 194 -5.54 -12.69 -10.44
CA PHE A 194 -4.51 -12.48 -9.43
C PHE A 194 -3.94 -11.07 -9.50
N ARG A 195 -3.64 -10.56 -10.72
CA ARG A 195 -3.11 -9.20 -10.91
C ARG A 195 -4.11 -8.15 -10.43
N GLU A 196 -5.37 -8.26 -10.78
CA GLU A 196 -6.42 -7.33 -10.34
C GLU A 196 -6.54 -7.30 -8.80
N ILE A 197 -6.46 -8.47 -8.16
CA ILE A 197 -6.43 -8.57 -6.70
C ILE A 197 -5.18 -7.89 -6.14
N ALA A 198 -4.00 -8.16 -6.73
CA ALA A 198 -2.74 -7.59 -6.27
C ALA A 198 -2.73 -6.07 -6.41
N ASP A 199 -3.15 -5.54 -7.56
CA ASP A 199 -3.23 -4.10 -7.84
C ASP A 199 -4.16 -3.41 -6.83
N LYS A 200 -5.36 -3.97 -6.60
CA LYS A 200 -6.33 -3.41 -5.67
C LYS A 200 -5.85 -3.44 -4.22
N VAL A 201 -5.36 -4.60 -3.76
CA VAL A 201 -4.88 -4.77 -2.37
C VAL A 201 -3.66 -3.91 -2.11
N TYR A 202 -2.71 -3.84 -3.05
CA TYR A 202 -1.52 -3.03 -2.92
C TYR A 202 -1.85 -1.53 -2.85
N SER A 203 -2.75 -1.06 -3.73
CA SER A 203 -3.19 0.34 -3.72
C SER A 203 -3.90 0.71 -2.43
N MET A 204 -4.81 -0.14 -1.93
CA MET A 204 -5.48 0.09 -0.64
C MET A 204 -4.49 0.08 0.53
N ALA A 205 -3.56 -0.87 0.55
CA ALA A 205 -2.56 -0.95 1.62
C ALA A 205 -1.54 0.21 1.56
N SER A 206 -1.27 0.76 0.39
CA SER A 206 -0.43 1.96 0.24
C SER A 206 -1.12 3.19 0.82
N LEU A 207 -2.42 3.35 0.57
CA LEU A 207 -3.22 4.42 1.18
C LEU A 207 -3.22 4.30 2.72
N MET A 208 -3.51 3.11 3.26
CA MET A 208 -3.50 2.89 4.72
C MET A 208 -2.12 3.06 5.36
N ARG A 209 -1.02 2.80 4.63
CA ARG A 209 0.34 2.98 5.13
C ARG A 209 0.82 4.43 5.10
N HIS A 210 0.24 5.26 4.25
CA HIS A 210 0.47 6.71 4.34
C HIS A 210 -0.09 7.28 5.65
N ASP A 211 -1.16 6.66 6.20
CA ASP A 211 -1.70 7.03 7.49
C ASP A 211 -0.91 6.44 8.69
N GLU A 212 -0.11 5.37 8.48
CA GLU A 212 0.63 4.69 9.55
C GLU A 212 2.16 4.92 9.51
N GLN A 213 2.72 5.27 8.39
CA GLN A 213 4.07 5.80 8.32
C GLN A 213 3.97 7.30 8.61
N GLU A 214 4.20 7.65 9.87
CA GLU A 214 5.01 8.83 10.11
C GLU A 214 6.36 8.59 9.38
N GLU A 215 6.43 8.82 8.04
CA GLU A 215 7.64 9.37 7.47
C GLU A 215 7.98 10.50 8.45
N GLU A 216 9.26 10.71 8.76
CA GLU A 216 9.71 12.03 9.21
C GLU A 216 9.31 12.99 8.10
N ILE A 217 8.03 13.34 8.08
CA ILE A 217 7.49 14.44 7.33
C ILE A 217 8.34 15.58 7.84
N ASP A 218 9.06 16.22 6.95
CA ASP A 218 9.68 17.49 7.23
C ASP A 218 8.53 18.37 7.78
N ARG A 219 8.41 18.39 9.11
CA ARG A 219 7.34 19.07 9.85
C ARG A 219 7.60 20.59 9.89
N THR A 220 8.42 21.09 8.97
CA THR A 220 8.55 22.52 8.81
C THR A 220 7.20 23.08 8.37
N LEU A 221 6.68 23.98 9.17
CA LEU A 221 5.43 24.65 8.90
C LEU A 221 5.50 25.38 7.55
N PRO A 222 4.40 25.47 6.80
CA PRO A 222 4.35 26.25 5.56
C PRO A 222 4.60 27.73 5.86
N ILE A 223 4.89 28.52 4.83
CA ILE A 223 4.97 29.97 4.97
C ILE A 223 3.57 30.51 5.24
N SER A 224 3.38 31.20 6.37
CA SER A 224 2.13 31.84 6.71
C SER A 224 2.08 33.28 6.16
N GLN A 225 0.88 33.80 5.99
CA GLN A 225 0.64 35.16 5.56
C GLN A 225 0.64 36.11 6.77
N ASN A 226 0.79 37.42 6.52
CA ASN A 226 0.55 38.47 7.51
C ASN A 226 -0.94 38.85 7.47
N GLY A 227 -1.55 39.22 8.59
CA GLY A 227 -2.97 39.58 8.60
C GLY A 227 -3.51 39.85 9.99
N LEU A 228 -4.83 39.60 10.18
CA LEU A 228 -5.54 39.78 11.45
C LEU A 228 -5.14 38.69 12.43
N LYS A 229 -4.74 39.06 13.65
CA LYS A 229 -4.23 38.17 14.69
C LYS A 229 -5.25 37.08 15.08
N ASP A 230 -6.49 37.47 15.32
CA ASP A 230 -7.54 36.56 15.80
C ASP A 230 -7.84 35.46 14.77
N ASP A 231 -7.80 35.77 13.47
CA ASP A 231 -8.00 34.80 12.41
C ASP A 231 -6.88 33.76 12.42
N PHE A 232 -5.61 34.16 12.62
CA PHE A 232 -4.49 33.24 12.70
C PHE A 232 -4.52 32.37 13.95
N LEU A 233 -4.82 32.94 15.11
CA LEU A 233 -4.92 32.17 16.34
C LEU A 233 -6.01 31.10 16.23
N ALA A 234 -7.19 31.42 15.66
CA ALA A 234 -8.26 30.47 15.44
C ALA A 234 -7.86 29.35 14.48
N ILE A 235 -7.14 29.67 13.39
CA ILE A 235 -6.68 28.68 12.40
C ILE A 235 -5.61 27.76 13.02
N TYR A 236 -4.65 28.32 13.74
CA TYR A 236 -3.56 27.53 14.32
C TYR A 236 -4.05 26.63 15.45
N ASP A 237 -5.01 27.07 16.27
CA ASP A 237 -5.67 26.26 17.29
C ASP A 237 -6.41 25.07 16.65
N GLU A 238 -7.20 25.30 15.61
CA GLU A 238 -7.93 24.26 14.88
C GLU A 238 -6.99 23.24 14.22
N LEU A 239 -5.81 23.69 13.77
CA LEU A 239 -4.80 22.83 13.14
C LEU A 239 -3.83 22.20 14.15
N GLY A 240 -3.93 22.53 15.44
CA GLY A 240 -3.03 22.05 16.48
C GLY A 240 -1.58 22.52 16.27
N ILE A 241 -1.39 23.74 15.76
CA ILE A 241 -0.07 24.33 15.49
C ILE A 241 0.33 25.21 16.67
N ASP A 242 1.52 24.99 17.22
CA ASP A 242 2.06 25.79 18.30
C ASP A 242 2.42 27.21 17.84
N VAL A 243 2.10 28.21 18.66
CA VAL A 243 2.28 29.65 18.34
C VAL A 243 2.90 30.39 19.52
N THR A 244 3.96 31.11 19.26
CA THR A 244 4.53 32.11 20.17
C THR A 244 3.97 33.50 19.85
N ASP A 245 3.09 34.04 20.71
CA ASP A 245 2.48 35.36 20.51
C ASP A 245 3.29 36.46 21.20
N GLU A 246 4.10 37.17 20.42
CA GLU A 246 4.85 38.38 20.82
C GLU A 246 4.13 39.70 20.46
N ALA A 247 2.93 39.60 19.87
CA ALA A 247 2.22 40.76 19.37
C ALA A 247 1.42 41.55 20.44
N GLY A 248 1.23 40.94 21.63
CA GLY A 248 0.46 41.59 22.72
C GLY A 248 -0.96 41.91 22.26
N ASN A 249 -1.40 43.16 22.46
CA ASN A 249 -2.75 43.63 22.11
C ASN A 249 -2.88 44.15 20.67
N ALA A 250 -1.95 43.84 19.77
CA ALA A 250 -2.03 44.30 18.38
C ALA A 250 -3.04 43.45 17.60
N ASP A 251 -3.96 44.07 16.87
CA ASP A 251 -4.94 43.39 16.00
C ASP A 251 -4.28 42.80 14.75
N TRP A 252 -3.20 43.44 14.27
CA TRP A 252 -2.51 43.05 13.04
C TRP A 252 -1.12 42.50 13.34
N VAL A 253 -0.78 41.40 12.68
CA VAL A 253 0.47 40.67 12.93
C VAL A 253 1.25 40.38 11.65
N MET A 254 2.55 40.31 11.81
CA MET A 254 3.46 39.61 10.91
C MET A 254 3.68 38.19 11.48
N THR A 255 3.63 37.21 10.62
CA THR A 255 3.91 35.84 10.97
C THR A 255 5.31 35.43 10.49
N SER A 256 6.06 34.76 11.33
CA SER A 256 7.32 34.11 10.99
C SER A 256 7.36 32.72 11.58
N ARG A 257 8.25 31.87 11.07
CA ARG A 257 8.54 30.57 11.69
C ARG A 257 9.71 30.74 12.64
N ASP A 258 9.72 29.94 13.70
CA ASP A 258 10.90 29.79 14.53
C ASP A 258 12.10 29.25 13.74
N LYS A 259 13.27 29.15 14.34
CA LYS A 259 14.52 28.68 13.68
C LYS A 259 14.44 27.21 13.25
N GLU A 260 13.61 26.40 13.92
CA GLU A 260 13.42 25.00 13.63
C GLU A 260 12.26 24.75 12.65
N GLY A 261 11.46 25.78 12.36
CA GLY A 261 10.29 25.69 11.48
C GLY A 261 9.10 24.95 12.08
N LYS A 262 9.05 24.80 13.41
CA LYS A 262 8.04 24.00 14.12
C LYS A 262 6.92 24.83 14.74
N GLU A 263 7.17 26.10 15.01
CA GLU A 263 6.22 27.04 15.62
C GLU A 263 6.07 28.30 14.78
N PHE A 264 4.92 28.97 14.88
CA PHE A 264 4.78 30.32 14.35
C PHE A 264 5.04 31.35 15.44
N GLU A 265 5.79 32.39 15.07
CA GLU A 265 5.97 33.59 15.87
C GLU A 265 5.06 34.70 15.31
N LEU A 266 4.25 35.30 16.16
CA LEU A 266 3.40 36.46 15.82
C LEU A 266 4.03 37.72 16.40
N LYS A 267 4.37 38.69 15.53
CA LYS A 267 4.92 39.99 15.90
C LYS A 267 3.94 41.12 15.56
N ALA A 268 3.80 42.07 16.47
CA ALA A 268 2.91 43.21 16.28
C ALA A 268 3.24 43.98 14.97
N ARG A 269 2.20 44.30 14.23
CA ARG A 269 2.26 45.18 13.06
C ARG A 269 1.44 46.43 13.35
N SER A 270 2.13 47.55 13.50
CA SER A 270 1.46 48.83 13.70
C SER A 270 0.72 49.25 12.41
N VAL A 271 -0.54 49.60 12.55
CA VAL A 271 -1.39 50.13 11.49
C VAL A 271 -1.84 51.54 11.89
N ASP A 272 -1.47 52.51 11.06
CA ASP A 272 -1.92 53.90 11.18
C ASP A 272 -2.60 54.30 9.87
N PHE A 273 -3.88 54.54 9.91
CA PHE A 273 -4.67 54.93 8.72
C PHE A 273 -4.40 56.36 8.20
N SER A 274 -3.60 57.14 8.90
CA SER A 274 -3.17 58.48 8.43
C SER A 274 -2.05 58.39 7.39
N VAL A 275 -1.37 57.24 7.34
CA VAL A 275 -0.28 56.97 6.38
C VAL A 275 -0.60 55.69 5.55
N VAL A 276 0.03 55.57 4.39
CA VAL A 276 -0.14 54.42 3.52
C VAL A 276 0.30 53.15 4.24
N PRO A 277 -0.61 52.19 4.52
CA PRO A 277 -0.24 50.96 5.19
C PRO A 277 0.73 50.10 4.37
N ASN A 278 1.61 49.39 5.04
CA ASN A 278 2.40 48.38 4.39
C ASN A 278 1.58 47.05 4.32
N VAL A 279 1.16 46.66 3.15
CA VAL A 279 0.34 45.44 2.98
C VAL A 279 1.13 44.28 2.38
N LYS A 280 2.46 44.40 2.23
CA LYS A 280 3.31 43.33 1.71
C LYS A 280 3.26 42.09 2.62
N GLY A 281 3.09 40.91 2.02
CA GLY A 281 2.96 39.62 2.71
C GLY A 281 1.54 39.30 3.24
N MET A 282 0.56 40.19 2.98
CA MET A 282 -0.83 39.98 3.36
C MET A 282 -1.64 39.27 2.28
N GLY A 283 -2.69 38.57 2.68
CA GLY A 283 -3.74 38.10 1.77
C GLY A 283 -4.52 39.28 1.17
N LEU A 284 -5.19 39.03 0.04
CA LEU A 284 -5.95 40.09 -0.66
C LEU A 284 -7.00 40.76 0.23
N ARG A 285 -7.79 40.01 1.01
CA ARG A 285 -8.84 40.55 1.87
C ARG A 285 -8.31 41.57 2.86
N ASP A 286 -7.25 41.23 3.56
CA ASP A 286 -6.66 42.06 4.61
C ASP A 286 -5.95 43.29 4.02
N ALA A 287 -5.28 43.12 2.89
CA ALA A 287 -4.65 44.21 2.16
C ALA A 287 -5.68 45.25 1.68
N LEU A 288 -6.81 44.78 1.11
CA LEU A 288 -7.92 45.67 0.69
C LEU A 288 -8.52 46.40 1.90
N TYR A 289 -8.79 45.69 2.99
CA TYR A 289 -9.34 46.28 4.20
C TYR A 289 -8.48 47.43 4.71
N LEU A 290 -7.16 47.26 4.82
CA LEU A 290 -6.28 48.27 5.34
C LEU A 290 -6.16 49.47 4.40
N LEU A 291 -6.01 49.27 3.09
CA LEU A 291 -5.84 50.32 2.09
C LEU A 291 -7.12 51.13 1.88
N GLU A 292 -8.28 50.47 1.81
CA GLU A 292 -9.56 51.12 1.61
C GLU A 292 -10.00 51.92 2.86
N ASN A 293 -9.75 51.37 4.06
CA ASN A 293 -10.03 52.10 5.31
C ASN A 293 -9.07 53.32 5.50
N SER A 294 -7.91 53.31 4.87
CA SER A 294 -7.05 54.48 4.77
C SER A 294 -7.57 55.54 3.75
N GLY A 295 -8.64 55.25 3.02
CA GLY A 295 -9.24 56.13 2.02
C GLY A 295 -8.58 56.04 0.65
N LEU A 296 -7.84 54.98 0.35
CA LEU A 296 -7.22 54.75 -0.96
C LEU A 296 -8.13 53.95 -1.88
N LYS A 297 -7.98 54.10 -3.19
CA LYS A 297 -8.62 53.26 -4.22
C LYS A 297 -7.63 52.21 -4.66
N VAL A 298 -8.03 50.91 -4.61
CA VAL A 298 -7.10 49.80 -4.82
C VAL A 298 -7.31 49.17 -6.20
N GLY A 299 -6.23 48.95 -6.92
CA GLY A 299 -6.19 48.10 -8.11
C GLY A 299 -5.37 46.87 -7.84
N VAL A 300 -5.88 45.71 -8.26
CA VAL A 300 -5.31 44.38 -7.94
C VAL A 300 -4.85 43.70 -9.22
N SER A 301 -3.66 43.08 -9.17
CA SER A 301 -3.15 42.21 -10.23
C SER A 301 -2.51 40.95 -9.65
N GLY A 302 -2.75 39.78 -10.27
CA GLY A 302 -2.21 38.49 -9.83
C GLY A 302 -3.09 37.76 -8.83
N ALA A 303 -2.56 36.72 -8.19
CA ALA A 303 -3.22 35.89 -7.17
C ALA A 303 -2.20 35.44 -6.11
N GLY A 304 -2.67 35.16 -4.88
CA GLY A 304 -1.82 34.77 -3.75
C GLY A 304 -1.64 35.89 -2.73
N THR A 305 -0.41 36.15 -2.30
CA THR A 305 -0.04 37.17 -1.31
C THR A 305 0.50 38.43 -1.97
N VAL A 306 0.28 39.59 -1.34
CA VAL A 306 0.81 40.86 -1.83
C VAL A 306 2.34 40.84 -1.84
N SER A 307 2.93 40.87 -3.02
CA SER A 307 4.38 40.91 -3.24
C SER A 307 4.91 42.35 -3.30
N SER A 308 4.10 43.29 -3.84
CA SER A 308 4.47 44.73 -3.94
C SER A 308 3.25 45.62 -3.98
N GLN A 309 3.45 46.88 -3.61
CA GLN A 309 2.47 47.97 -3.71
C GLN A 309 3.11 49.21 -4.36
N SER A 310 2.30 49.97 -5.10
CA SER A 310 2.78 51.12 -5.88
C SER A 310 3.07 52.37 -5.03
N LEU A 311 2.35 52.58 -3.93
CA LEU A 311 2.60 53.65 -3.00
C LEU A 311 3.56 53.21 -1.90
N THR A 312 4.51 54.07 -1.53
CA THR A 312 5.47 53.74 -0.47
C THR A 312 4.79 53.73 0.89
N PRO A 313 4.93 52.66 1.67
CA PRO A 313 4.41 52.61 3.04
C PRO A 313 4.95 53.77 3.90
N GLY A 314 4.10 54.28 4.79
CA GLY A 314 4.46 55.39 5.69
C GLY A 314 4.32 56.81 5.07
N GLN A 315 4.04 56.94 3.78
CA GLN A 315 3.68 58.22 3.19
C GLN A 315 2.32 58.71 3.68
N ARG A 316 2.13 60.02 3.83
CA ARG A 316 0.84 60.57 4.23
C ARG A 316 -0.23 60.25 3.20
N VAL A 317 -1.35 59.74 3.62
CA VAL A 317 -2.45 59.35 2.74
C VAL A 317 -3.11 60.61 2.14
N GLN A 318 -3.28 60.60 0.83
CA GLN A 318 -4.18 61.54 0.12
C GLN A 318 -5.47 60.73 -0.22
N LYS A 319 -6.57 61.06 0.45
CA LYS A 319 -7.84 60.35 0.24
C LYS A 319 -8.25 60.34 -1.24
N GLY A 320 -8.65 59.17 -1.73
CA GLY A 320 -9.04 58.98 -3.13
C GLY A 320 -7.87 58.69 -4.09
N SER A 321 -6.61 58.71 -3.62
CA SER A 321 -5.46 58.30 -4.41
C SER A 321 -5.53 56.81 -4.76
N TYR A 322 -4.97 56.43 -5.92
CA TYR A 322 -4.94 55.06 -6.40
C TYR A 322 -3.66 54.33 -5.96
N VAL A 323 -3.81 53.14 -5.45
CA VAL A 323 -2.70 52.24 -5.14
C VAL A 323 -2.88 50.92 -5.88
N GLY A 324 -1.89 50.52 -6.64
CA GLY A 324 -1.81 49.20 -7.27
C GLY A 324 -1.10 48.20 -6.36
N ILE A 325 -1.69 47.01 -6.18
CA ILE A 325 -1.02 45.90 -5.51
C ILE A 325 -0.86 44.71 -6.47
N VAL A 326 0.26 44.05 -6.37
CA VAL A 326 0.58 42.86 -7.15
C VAL A 326 0.68 41.67 -6.21
N LEU A 327 -0.09 40.60 -6.50
CA LEU A 327 -0.06 39.34 -5.78
C LEU A 327 0.78 38.33 -6.54
N LYS A 328 1.46 37.46 -5.78
CA LYS A 328 2.22 36.30 -6.27
C LYS A 328 2.05 35.11 -5.33
#